data_36b9af944b48cad4eaef199af26d2a60
#
_entry.id   36b9af944b48cad4eaef199af26d2a60
#
_cell.length_a   1.000
_cell.length_b   1.000
_cell.length_c   1.000
_cell.angle_alpha   90.00
_cell.angle_beta   90.00
_cell.angle_gamma   90.00
#
_symmetry.space_group_name_H-M   'P 1'
#
loop_
_entity.id
_entity.type
_entity.pdbx_description
1 polymer ?
#
loop_
_entity_poly.entity_id
_entity_poly.type
_entity_poly.pdbx_seq_one_letter_code
_entity_poly.pdbx_strand_id
1 'polypeptide(L)'
;MPLTCMTVLTREGTSELMRHRDVALILATGGSEMVHAAYSSGTPAIGVGPGNTPAFIERTADVPTAVRRIIESKTFDYSTICASEQSVVADAPVERAVREEFVRQGGRFLNPDEAARVASVIFNAAGKMNARLVGRSPQMIGEAAGVEVGPEARVLLADQSGVGRKFPFSQEKLCPVLAFYTEDGWENACERCLELLNYEGAGHTLRDRKSVV
;
A
#
# COMPACT_ATOMS: atom_id res chain seq x y z
N MET A 1 18.64 27.30 -14.61
CA MET A 1 18.98 25.94 -15.04
C MET A 1 17.76 25.36 -15.76
N PRO A 2 17.87 24.88 -17.00
CA PRO A 2 16.72 24.33 -17.71
C PRO A 2 16.33 22.97 -17.11
N LEU A 3 15.02 22.73 -16.96
CA LEU A 3 14.47 21.40 -16.71
C LEU A 3 14.43 20.65 -18.05
N THR A 4 14.91 19.42 -18.05
CA THR A 4 14.90 18.54 -19.22
C THR A 4 14.18 17.23 -18.88
N CYS A 5 13.61 16.59 -19.89
CA CYS A 5 12.90 15.34 -19.76
C CYS A 5 13.31 14.39 -20.90
N MET A 6 13.48 13.12 -20.59
CA MET A 6 13.64 12.10 -21.61
C MET A 6 12.31 11.90 -22.35
N THR A 7 12.32 12.05 -23.65
CA THR A 7 11.13 11.87 -24.50
C THR A 7 10.94 10.43 -24.98
N VAL A 8 12.02 9.64 -25.00
CA VAL A 8 12.00 8.21 -25.33
C VAL A 8 12.39 7.44 -24.06
N LEU A 9 11.42 6.75 -23.47
CA LEU A 9 11.58 6.03 -22.21
C LEU A 9 11.95 4.57 -22.49
N THR A 10 13.24 4.24 -22.29
CA THR A 10 13.75 2.86 -22.35
C THR A 10 14.52 2.54 -21.08
N ARG A 11 14.65 1.26 -20.75
CA ARG A 11 15.46 0.81 -19.59
C ARG A 11 16.94 1.11 -19.82
N GLU A 12 17.41 0.91 -21.04
CA GLU A 12 18.79 1.18 -21.49
C GLU A 12 19.12 2.66 -21.36
N GLY A 13 18.26 3.54 -21.88
CA GLY A 13 18.44 5.00 -21.78
C GLY A 13 18.43 5.49 -20.33
N THR A 14 17.56 4.95 -19.49
CA THR A 14 17.54 5.27 -18.05
C THR A 14 18.85 4.82 -17.37
N SER A 15 19.32 3.61 -17.68
CA SER A 15 20.57 3.07 -17.13
C SER A 15 21.80 3.88 -17.59
N GLU A 16 21.82 4.33 -18.84
CA GLU A 16 22.88 5.18 -19.37
C GLU A 16 22.87 6.56 -18.74
N LEU A 17 21.68 7.15 -18.57
CA LEU A 17 21.53 8.43 -17.86
C LEU A 17 22.06 8.33 -16.42
N MET A 18 21.73 7.26 -15.70
CA MET A 18 22.19 7.04 -14.32
C MET A 18 23.73 6.99 -14.22
N ARG A 19 24.42 6.55 -15.27
CA ARG A 19 25.89 6.43 -15.33
C ARG A 19 26.56 7.58 -16.02
N HIS A 20 25.79 8.54 -16.53
CA HIS A 20 26.36 9.62 -17.32
C HIS A 20 27.23 10.53 -16.44
N ARG A 21 28.41 10.88 -16.93
CA ARG A 21 29.44 11.66 -16.20
C ARG A 21 28.95 13.02 -15.69
N ASP A 22 27.95 13.60 -16.34
CA ASP A 22 27.40 14.92 -15.97
C ASP A 22 26.26 14.81 -14.94
N VAL A 23 25.88 13.59 -14.52
CA VAL A 23 24.91 13.37 -13.44
C VAL A 23 25.64 13.33 -12.10
N ALA A 24 25.41 14.34 -11.28
CA ALA A 24 26.06 14.48 -9.98
C ALA A 24 25.34 13.71 -8.87
N LEU A 25 24.01 13.58 -8.95
CA LEU A 25 23.17 12.91 -7.96
C LEU A 25 21.91 12.34 -8.61
N ILE A 26 21.54 11.13 -8.22
CA ILE A 26 20.30 10.47 -8.62
C ILE A 26 19.31 10.54 -7.46
N LEU A 27 18.09 11.02 -7.71
CA LEU A 27 16.95 10.86 -6.82
C LEU A 27 16.04 9.80 -7.44
N ALA A 28 16.09 8.57 -6.90
CA ALA A 28 15.35 7.44 -7.44
C ALA A 28 14.11 7.14 -6.57
N THR A 29 12.92 7.31 -7.15
CA THR A 29 11.66 6.90 -6.53
C THR A 29 11.02 5.83 -7.40
N GLY A 30 10.78 4.65 -6.85
CA GLY A 30 10.18 3.55 -7.61
C GLY A 30 10.33 2.19 -6.94
N GLY A 31 10.05 1.12 -7.67
CA GLY A 31 10.20 -0.24 -7.17
C GLY A 31 11.66 -0.60 -6.85
N SER A 32 11.84 -1.63 -6.03
CA SER A 32 13.16 -2.07 -5.53
C SER A 32 14.20 -2.28 -6.63
N GLU A 33 13.80 -2.74 -7.81
CA GLU A 33 14.72 -2.93 -8.95
C GLU A 33 15.32 -1.60 -9.45
N MET A 34 14.50 -0.54 -9.52
CA MET A 34 14.97 0.78 -9.94
C MET A 34 15.91 1.41 -8.90
N VAL A 35 15.55 1.30 -7.64
CA VAL A 35 16.39 1.79 -6.53
C VAL A 35 17.73 1.05 -6.51
N HIS A 36 17.72 -0.27 -6.67
CA HIS A 36 18.93 -1.07 -6.77
C HIS A 36 19.79 -0.66 -7.97
N ALA A 37 19.18 -0.42 -9.14
CA ALA A 37 19.88 0.04 -10.33
C ALA A 37 20.56 1.40 -10.11
N ALA A 38 19.86 2.34 -9.41
CA ALA A 38 20.42 3.64 -9.07
C ALA A 38 21.65 3.52 -8.15
N TYR A 39 21.54 2.74 -7.07
CA TYR A 39 22.70 2.51 -6.17
C TYR A 39 23.85 1.76 -6.83
N SER A 40 23.57 0.91 -7.82
CA SER A 40 24.56 0.14 -8.55
C SER A 40 25.15 0.88 -9.75
N SER A 41 24.71 2.11 -10.04
CA SER A 41 25.16 2.88 -11.21
C SER A 41 26.58 3.44 -11.10
N GLY A 42 27.08 3.60 -9.88
CA GLY A 42 28.34 4.28 -9.58
C GLY A 42 28.18 5.79 -9.36
N THR A 43 27.02 6.37 -9.64
CA THR A 43 26.69 7.77 -9.32
C THR A 43 26.07 7.84 -7.91
N PRO A 44 26.37 8.86 -7.09
CA PRO A 44 25.69 9.07 -5.84
C PRO A 44 24.17 9.05 -6.00
N ALA A 45 23.48 8.29 -5.16
CA ALA A 45 22.03 8.11 -5.28
C ALA A 45 21.32 8.17 -3.91
N ILE A 46 20.11 8.74 -3.91
CA ILE A 46 19.16 8.65 -2.82
C ILE A 46 17.93 7.94 -3.37
N GLY A 47 17.64 6.75 -2.86
CA GLY A 47 16.55 5.91 -3.34
C GLY A 47 15.45 5.72 -2.29
N VAL A 48 14.19 5.77 -2.74
CA VAL A 48 13.01 5.42 -1.96
C VAL A 48 12.30 4.28 -2.69
N GLY A 49 12.19 3.15 -2.01
CA GLY A 49 11.52 1.94 -2.48
C GLY A 49 10.00 1.92 -2.20
N PRO A 50 9.37 0.73 -2.30
CA PRO A 50 7.96 0.57 -2.03
C PRO A 50 7.60 0.93 -0.58
N GLY A 51 6.39 1.43 -0.38
CA GLY A 51 5.85 1.75 0.93
C GLY A 51 4.84 0.71 1.38
N ASN A 52 4.95 0.21 2.60
CA ASN A 52 3.98 -0.71 3.20
C ASN A 52 3.47 -0.16 4.53
N THR A 53 2.78 0.96 4.45
CA THR A 53 2.36 1.77 5.60
C THR A 53 1.23 1.08 6.38
N PRO A 54 1.45 0.61 7.62
CA PRO A 54 0.38 0.21 8.51
C PRO A 54 -0.24 1.44 9.19
N ALA A 55 -1.56 1.39 9.41
CA ALA A 55 -2.29 2.33 10.24
C ALA A 55 -2.86 1.61 11.45
N PHE A 56 -2.40 1.94 12.63
CA PHE A 56 -2.92 1.41 13.88
C PHE A 56 -4.08 2.28 14.40
N ILE A 57 -5.22 1.64 14.69
CA ILE A 57 -6.38 2.27 15.33
C ILE A 57 -6.47 1.73 16.76
N GLU A 58 -5.95 2.51 17.69
CA GLU A 58 -5.91 2.20 19.11
C GLU A 58 -7.30 2.42 19.76
N ARG A 59 -7.60 1.72 20.85
CA ARG A 59 -8.92 1.70 21.53
C ARG A 59 -9.47 3.05 21.97
N THR A 60 -8.61 4.07 22.14
CA THR A 60 -9.04 5.43 22.51
C THR A 60 -9.16 6.37 21.30
N ALA A 61 -8.93 5.88 20.08
CA ALA A 61 -9.02 6.68 18.88
C ALA A 61 -10.45 7.15 18.60
N ASP A 62 -10.57 8.33 17.99
CA ASP A 62 -11.82 8.74 17.33
C ASP A 62 -11.97 7.91 16.03
N VAL A 63 -12.69 6.78 16.17
CA VAL A 63 -12.86 5.80 15.09
C VAL A 63 -13.43 6.42 13.81
N PRO A 64 -14.50 7.27 13.85
CA PRO A 64 -15.01 7.91 12.63
C PRO A 64 -13.97 8.75 11.90
N THR A 65 -13.21 9.55 12.63
CA THR A 65 -12.16 10.38 12.02
C THR A 65 -10.98 9.56 11.53
N ALA A 66 -10.55 8.53 12.27
CA ALA A 66 -9.46 7.65 11.86
C ALA A 66 -9.78 6.94 10.56
N VAL A 67 -10.96 6.31 10.46
CA VAL A 67 -11.42 5.61 9.25
C VAL A 67 -11.56 6.56 8.07
N ARG A 68 -12.15 7.75 8.28
CA ARG A 68 -12.28 8.76 7.23
C ARG A 68 -10.93 9.12 6.63
N ARG A 69 -9.94 9.42 7.47
CA ARG A 69 -8.58 9.80 7.02
C ARG A 69 -7.86 8.66 6.29
N ILE A 70 -8.05 7.41 6.73
CA ILE A 70 -7.49 6.24 6.05
C ILE A 70 -8.12 6.09 4.67
N ILE A 71 -9.44 6.18 4.56
CA ILE A 71 -10.14 6.08 3.27
C ILE A 71 -9.73 7.23 2.34
N GLU A 72 -9.71 8.48 2.82
CA GLU A 72 -9.27 9.65 2.05
C GLU A 72 -7.86 9.47 1.49
N SER A 73 -6.92 9.03 2.34
CA SER A 73 -5.53 8.77 1.95
C SER A 73 -5.44 7.61 0.96
N LYS A 74 -6.13 6.47 1.24
CA LYS A 74 -6.08 5.29 0.38
C LYS A 74 -6.76 5.50 -0.97
N THR A 75 -7.75 6.37 -1.04
CA THR A 75 -8.48 6.64 -2.30
C THR A 75 -7.90 7.82 -3.08
N PHE A 76 -6.99 8.57 -2.49
CA PHE A 76 -6.30 9.63 -3.21
C PHE A 76 -5.53 9.05 -4.40
N ASP A 77 -5.81 9.56 -5.59
CA ASP A 77 -5.23 9.08 -6.85
C ASP A 77 -5.29 7.54 -7.01
N TYR A 78 -6.39 6.94 -6.57
CA TYR A 78 -6.59 5.49 -6.53
C TYR A 78 -5.43 4.72 -5.89
N SER A 79 -4.80 5.30 -4.86
CA SER A 79 -3.70 4.67 -4.11
C SER A 79 -2.39 4.49 -4.89
N THR A 80 -2.10 5.34 -5.86
CA THR A 80 -0.80 5.32 -6.55
C THR A 80 0.32 5.94 -5.72
N ILE A 81 -0.01 6.61 -4.62
CA ILE A 81 0.96 7.21 -3.70
C ILE A 81 1.53 6.16 -2.76
N CYS A 82 2.84 5.97 -2.77
CA CYS A 82 3.57 5.00 -1.94
C CYS A 82 3.44 5.25 -0.42
N ALA A 83 3.05 6.46 0.02
CA ALA A 83 2.82 6.80 1.42
C ALA A 83 1.38 6.49 1.90
N SER A 84 0.47 6.04 1.01
CA SER A 84 -0.88 5.66 1.40
C SER A 84 -0.89 4.41 2.28
N GLU A 85 -1.86 4.31 3.15
CA GLU A 85 -2.01 3.15 4.03
C GLU A 85 -2.19 1.86 3.21
N GLN A 86 -1.48 0.80 3.60
CA GLN A 86 -1.56 -0.52 2.99
C GLN A 86 -2.31 -1.51 3.88
N SER A 87 -2.26 -1.28 5.19
CA SER A 87 -2.86 -2.17 6.19
C SER A 87 -3.50 -1.35 7.30
N VAL A 88 -4.61 -1.87 7.82
CA VAL A 88 -5.25 -1.39 9.04
C VAL A 88 -5.02 -2.43 10.12
N VAL A 89 -4.50 -2.01 11.25
CA VAL A 89 -4.38 -2.82 12.47
C VAL A 89 -5.34 -2.23 13.49
N ALA A 90 -6.42 -2.92 13.80
CA ALA A 90 -7.41 -2.46 14.78
C ALA A 90 -7.16 -3.15 16.13
N ASP A 91 -7.21 -2.36 17.22
CA ASP A 91 -7.24 -2.91 18.57
C ASP A 91 -8.55 -3.69 18.79
N ALA A 92 -8.48 -4.91 19.31
CA ALA A 92 -9.60 -5.82 19.43
C ALA A 92 -10.85 -5.22 20.09
N PRO A 93 -10.77 -4.41 21.15
CA PRO A 93 -11.96 -3.79 21.77
C PRO A 93 -12.74 -2.86 20.85
N VAL A 94 -12.12 -2.27 19.82
CA VAL A 94 -12.76 -1.34 18.88
C VAL A 94 -12.93 -1.92 17.48
N GLU A 95 -12.48 -3.14 17.24
CA GLU A 95 -12.53 -3.82 15.92
C GLU A 95 -13.91 -3.75 15.28
N ARG A 96 -14.97 -4.08 16.04
CA ARG A 96 -16.34 -4.03 15.54
C ARG A 96 -16.74 -2.62 15.08
N ALA A 97 -16.46 -1.61 15.91
CA ALA A 97 -16.78 -0.21 15.59
C ALA A 97 -16.00 0.27 14.35
N VAL A 98 -14.75 -0.14 14.22
CA VAL A 98 -13.89 0.17 13.05
C VAL A 98 -14.48 -0.45 11.79
N ARG A 99 -14.91 -1.73 11.82
CA ARG A 99 -15.54 -2.39 10.66
C ARG A 99 -16.84 -1.73 10.24
N GLU A 100 -17.74 -1.48 11.20
CA GLU A 100 -19.01 -0.81 10.95
C GLU A 100 -18.78 0.57 10.33
N GLU A 101 -17.77 1.28 10.81
CA GLU A 101 -17.42 2.61 10.30
C GLU A 101 -16.80 2.55 8.90
N PHE A 102 -15.93 1.59 8.58
CA PHE A 102 -15.46 1.38 7.22
C PHE A 102 -16.62 1.13 6.26
N VAL A 103 -17.56 0.25 6.61
CA VAL A 103 -18.75 -0.02 5.78
C VAL A 103 -19.57 1.25 5.56
N ARG A 104 -19.80 2.03 6.63
CA ARG A 104 -20.54 3.30 6.55
C ARG A 104 -19.90 4.33 5.61
N GLN A 105 -18.57 4.31 5.51
CA GLN A 105 -17.81 5.26 4.69
C GLN A 105 -17.40 4.72 3.29
N GLY A 106 -17.96 3.59 2.88
CA GLY A 106 -17.73 3.00 1.56
C GLY A 106 -16.64 1.94 1.50
N GLY A 107 -16.25 1.39 2.65
CA GLY A 107 -15.40 0.20 2.71
C GLY A 107 -16.23 -1.07 2.48
N ARG A 108 -15.71 -2.00 1.66
CA ARG A 108 -16.30 -3.31 1.41
C ARG A 108 -15.36 -4.41 1.86
N PHE A 109 -15.75 -5.16 2.89
CA PHE A 109 -15.02 -6.35 3.31
C PHE A 109 -15.27 -7.50 2.33
N LEU A 110 -14.17 -8.12 1.90
CA LEU A 110 -14.19 -9.30 1.05
C LEU A 110 -14.33 -10.56 1.91
N ASN A 111 -15.18 -11.49 1.48
CA ASN A 111 -15.15 -12.82 2.08
C ASN A 111 -13.88 -13.60 1.62
N PRO A 112 -13.53 -14.74 2.24
CA PRO A 112 -12.30 -15.46 1.92
C PRO A 112 -12.16 -15.86 0.44
N ASP A 113 -13.24 -16.29 -0.22
CA ASP A 113 -13.23 -16.68 -1.62
C ASP A 113 -13.05 -15.47 -2.55
N GLU A 114 -13.69 -14.35 -2.24
CA GLU A 114 -13.53 -13.09 -2.94
C GLU A 114 -12.10 -12.54 -2.76
N ALA A 115 -11.58 -12.58 -1.54
CA ALA A 115 -10.21 -12.17 -1.25
C ALA A 115 -9.19 -13.00 -2.05
N ALA A 116 -9.36 -14.33 -2.13
CA ALA A 116 -8.50 -15.18 -2.93
C ALA A 116 -8.54 -14.81 -4.42
N ARG A 117 -9.73 -14.54 -4.98
CA ARG A 117 -9.89 -14.10 -6.38
C ARG A 117 -9.27 -12.73 -6.62
N VAL A 118 -9.50 -11.76 -5.74
CA VAL A 118 -8.89 -10.43 -5.82
C VAL A 118 -7.37 -10.54 -5.75
N ALA A 119 -6.81 -11.32 -4.82
CA ALA A 119 -5.37 -11.53 -4.71
C ALA A 119 -4.77 -12.11 -6.01
N SER A 120 -5.46 -13.05 -6.67
CA SER A 120 -4.98 -13.71 -7.90
C SER A 120 -4.86 -12.76 -9.10
N VAL A 121 -5.58 -11.64 -9.10
CA VAL A 121 -5.53 -10.65 -10.18
C VAL A 121 -4.65 -9.45 -9.86
N ILE A 122 -4.63 -8.99 -8.59
CA ILE A 122 -3.79 -7.84 -8.21
C ILE A 122 -2.31 -8.21 -8.06
N PHE A 123 -1.98 -9.49 -7.86
CA PHE A 123 -0.60 -9.96 -7.82
C PHE A 123 -0.34 -10.96 -8.93
N ASN A 124 0.84 -10.87 -9.54
CA ASN A 124 1.30 -11.84 -10.53
C ASN A 124 1.90 -13.09 -9.85
N ALA A 125 2.27 -14.10 -10.65
CA ALA A 125 2.85 -15.34 -10.15
C ALA A 125 4.16 -15.15 -9.35
N ALA A 126 4.87 -14.04 -9.55
CA ALA A 126 6.05 -13.67 -8.77
C ALA A 126 5.71 -12.93 -7.46
N GLY A 127 4.41 -12.74 -7.16
CA GLY A 127 3.95 -12.00 -5.99
C GLY A 127 4.07 -10.48 -6.12
N LYS A 128 4.38 -9.95 -7.30
CA LYS A 128 4.48 -8.50 -7.53
C LYS A 128 3.15 -7.93 -8.00
N MET A 129 2.88 -6.67 -7.65
CA MET A 129 1.69 -5.95 -8.09
C MET A 129 1.52 -6.00 -9.62
N ASN A 130 0.32 -6.32 -10.06
CA ASN A 130 -0.04 -6.30 -11.47
C ASN A 130 -0.17 -4.85 -11.98
N ALA A 131 0.73 -4.44 -12.85
CA ALA A 131 0.78 -3.07 -13.37
C ALA A 131 -0.53 -2.61 -14.04
N ARG A 132 -1.36 -3.53 -14.57
CA ARG A 132 -2.65 -3.20 -15.20
C ARG A 132 -3.70 -2.73 -14.20
N LEU A 133 -3.55 -3.10 -12.92
CA LEU A 133 -4.49 -2.77 -11.85
C LEU A 133 -3.98 -1.65 -10.93
N VAL A 134 -2.79 -1.13 -11.18
CA VAL A 134 -2.28 0.07 -10.48
C VAL A 134 -3.19 1.25 -10.80
N GLY A 135 -3.65 1.96 -9.77
CA GLY A 135 -4.51 3.14 -9.91
C GLY A 135 -5.92 2.85 -10.45
N ARG A 136 -6.41 1.61 -10.34
CA ARG A 136 -7.76 1.24 -10.77
C ARG A 136 -8.75 1.29 -9.62
N SER A 137 -10.01 1.60 -9.94
CA SER A 137 -11.09 1.68 -8.95
C SER A 137 -11.41 0.30 -8.34
N PRO A 138 -12.07 0.25 -7.17
CA PRO A 138 -12.55 -1.00 -6.58
C PRO A 138 -13.43 -1.81 -7.52
N GLN A 139 -14.27 -1.14 -8.31
CA GLN A 139 -15.18 -1.77 -9.28
C GLN A 139 -14.39 -2.48 -10.40
N MET A 140 -13.36 -1.82 -10.95
CA MET A 140 -12.50 -2.42 -11.98
C MET A 140 -11.70 -3.61 -11.44
N ILE A 141 -11.27 -3.55 -10.18
CA ILE A 141 -10.62 -4.67 -9.51
C ILE A 141 -11.60 -5.82 -9.32
N GLY A 142 -12.83 -5.53 -8.88
CA GLY A 142 -13.89 -6.51 -8.74
C GLY A 142 -14.22 -7.17 -10.07
N GLU A 143 -14.40 -6.41 -11.14
CA GLU A 143 -14.65 -6.92 -12.49
C GLU A 143 -13.54 -7.90 -12.94
N ALA A 144 -12.27 -7.49 -12.77
CA ALA A 144 -11.12 -8.33 -13.11
C ALA A 144 -11.08 -9.64 -12.30
N ALA A 145 -11.55 -9.62 -11.05
CA ALA A 145 -11.58 -10.76 -10.14
C ALA A 145 -12.87 -11.59 -10.23
N GLY A 146 -13.87 -11.16 -11.01
CA GLY A 146 -15.21 -11.78 -11.03
C GLY A 146 -15.92 -11.64 -9.68
N VAL A 147 -15.70 -10.51 -8.98
CA VAL A 147 -16.32 -10.15 -7.71
C VAL A 147 -17.23 -8.95 -7.91
N GLU A 148 -18.48 -9.08 -7.48
CA GLU A 148 -19.42 -7.95 -7.55
C GLU A 148 -19.03 -6.89 -6.52
N VAL A 149 -18.80 -5.66 -6.99
CA VAL A 149 -18.47 -4.49 -6.17
C VAL A 149 -19.44 -3.37 -6.50
N GLY A 150 -20.23 -2.98 -5.52
CA GLY A 150 -21.21 -1.90 -5.68
C GLY A 150 -20.56 -0.55 -5.99
N PRO A 151 -21.30 0.37 -6.64
CA PRO A 151 -20.78 1.66 -7.07
C PRO A 151 -20.35 2.56 -5.90
N GLU A 152 -20.90 2.33 -4.71
CA GLU A 152 -20.59 3.06 -3.47
C GLU A 152 -19.25 2.66 -2.86
N ALA A 153 -18.69 1.49 -3.26
CA ALA A 153 -17.45 1.01 -2.69
C ALA A 153 -16.25 1.88 -3.10
N ARG A 154 -15.60 2.44 -2.10
CA ARG A 154 -14.41 3.30 -2.25
C ARG A 154 -13.12 2.53 -2.02
N VAL A 155 -13.14 1.52 -1.14
CA VAL A 155 -11.99 0.70 -0.78
C VAL A 155 -12.44 -0.73 -0.47
N LEU A 156 -11.65 -1.71 -0.88
CA LEU A 156 -11.83 -3.12 -0.53
C LEU A 156 -10.96 -3.46 0.68
N LEU A 157 -11.47 -4.29 1.59
CA LEU A 157 -10.73 -4.74 2.76
C LEU A 157 -10.69 -6.27 2.78
N ALA A 158 -9.51 -6.82 3.07
CA ALA A 158 -9.29 -8.26 3.18
C ALA A 158 -8.71 -8.59 4.55
N ASP A 159 -9.41 -9.44 5.31
CA ASP A 159 -8.92 -9.92 6.59
C ASP A 159 -7.63 -10.73 6.41
N GLN A 160 -6.65 -10.47 7.26
CA GLN A 160 -5.37 -11.16 7.29
C GLN A 160 -4.99 -11.55 8.73
N SER A 161 -4.38 -12.71 8.88
CA SER A 161 -3.91 -13.21 10.19
C SER A 161 -2.39 -13.29 10.30
N GLY A 162 -1.65 -12.92 9.26
CA GLY A 162 -0.20 -12.97 9.24
C GLY A 162 0.40 -12.10 8.14
N VAL A 163 1.73 -12.12 8.05
CA VAL A 163 2.51 -11.35 7.09
C VAL A 163 3.37 -12.29 6.24
N GLY A 164 3.63 -11.93 5.01
CA GLY A 164 4.48 -12.69 4.09
C GLY A 164 3.72 -13.33 2.94
N ARG A 165 4.40 -14.16 2.16
CA ARG A 165 3.90 -14.71 0.88
C ARG A 165 2.56 -15.47 0.97
N LYS A 166 2.26 -16.07 2.13
CA LYS A 166 0.98 -16.76 2.37
C LYS A 166 -0.18 -15.78 2.61
N PHE A 167 0.12 -14.53 2.85
CA PHE A 167 -0.81 -13.45 3.16
C PHE A 167 -0.61 -12.31 2.15
N PRO A 168 -1.10 -12.49 0.91
CA PRO A 168 -0.72 -11.63 -0.21
C PRO A 168 -1.06 -10.15 -0.01
N PHE A 169 -2.09 -9.84 0.80
CA PHE A 169 -2.44 -8.45 1.07
C PHE A 169 -1.51 -7.76 2.08
N SER A 170 -0.52 -8.47 2.64
CA SER A 170 0.45 -7.89 3.58
C SER A 170 1.55 -7.05 2.94
N GLN A 171 1.57 -6.90 1.61
CA GLN A 171 2.53 -6.10 0.84
C GLN A 171 1.90 -4.85 0.24
N GLU A 172 2.70 -4.01 -0.41
CA GLU A 172 2.24 -2.80 -1.10
C GLU A 172 1.18 -3.12 -2.17
N LYS A 173 0.10 -2.36 -2.16
CA LYS A 173 -0.99 -2.42 -3.15
C LYS A 173 -1.26 -1.01 -3.66
N LEU A 174 -0.77 -0.71 -4.86
CA LEU A 174 -1.01 0.58 -5.52
C LEU A 174 -2.41 0.63 -6.16
N CYS A 175 -3.41 0.25 -5.36
CA CYS A 175 -4.83 0.26 -5.70
C CYS A 175 -5.65 0.35 -4.41
N PRO A 176 -6.96 0.71 -4.45
CA PRO A 176 -7.79 0.89 -3.27
C PRO A 176 -8.15 -0.44 -2.57
N VAL A 177 -7.15 -1.17 -2.11
CA VAL A 177 -7.29 -2.41 -1.33
C VAL A 177 -6.44 -2.31 -0.07
N LEU A 178 -7.03 -2.65 1.08
CA LEU A 178 -6.39 -2.66 2.41
C LEU A 178 -6.35 -4.08 2.97
N ALA A 179 -5.25 -4.45 3.62
CA ALA A 179 -5.25 -5.56 4.56
C ALA A 179 -5.89 -5.11 5.89
N PHE A 180 -6.63 -5.98 6.54
CA PHE A 180 -7.23 -5.70 7.83
C PHE A 180 -6.76 -6.73 8.85
N TYR A 181 -6.24 -6.26 9.98
CA TYR A 181 -5.76 -7.05 11.10
C TYR A 181 -6.48 -6.65 12.37
N THR A 182 -6.68 -7.60 13.26
CA THR A 182 -7.17 -7.37 14.62
C THR A 182 -6.13 -7.90 15.59
N GLU A 183 -5.65 -7.05 16.49
CA GLU A 183 -4.65 -7.40 17.50
C GLU A 183 -5.14 -6.98 18.88
N ASP A 184 -4.83 -7.77 19.91
CA ASP A 184 -5.20 -7.43 21.27
C ASP A 184 -4.07 -6.71 21.98
N GLY A 185 -4.28 -5.42 22.22
CA GLY A 185 -3.35 -4.57 22.95
C GLY A 185 -2.26 -3.94 22.09
N TRP A 186 -1.60 -2.98 22.71
CA TRP A 186 -0.57 -2.15 22.08
C TRP A 186 0.63 -2.96 21.60
N GLU A 187 1.13 -3.89 22.42
CA GLU A 187 2.32 -4.67 22.12
C GLU A 187 2.14 -5.51 20.86
N ASN A 188 1.04 -6.27 20.78
CA ASN A 188 0.74 -7.10 19.61
C ASN A 188 0.52 -6.26 18.35
N ALA A 189 -0.17 -5.12 18.49
CA ALA A 189 -0.37 -4.20 17.38
C ALA A 189 0.95 -3.61 16.86
N CYS A 190 1.86 -3.23 17.76
CA CYS A 190 3.20 -2.76 17.39
C CYS A 190 4.00 -3.86 16.69
N GLU A 191 3.99 -5.09 17.20
CA GLU A 191 4.67 -6.23 16.57
C GLU A 191 4.13 -6.45 15.16
N ARG A 192 2.81 -6.45 14.96
CA ARG A 192 2.20 -6.56 13.64
C ARG A 192 2.61 -5.44 12.70
N CYS A 193 2.64 -4.21 13.16
CA CYS A 193 3.10 -3.07 12.37
C CYS A 193 4.59 -3.22 11.98
N LEU A 194 5.43 -3.68 12.90
CA LEU A 194 6.84 -3.93 12.62
C LEU A 194 7.05 -5.09 11.63
N GLU A 195 6.28 -6.18 11.74
CA GLU A 195 6.30 -7.26 10.76
C GLU A 195 5.96 -6.77 9.35
N LEU A 196 4.90 -5.95 9.21
CA LEU A 196 4.50 -5.35 7.94
C LEU A 196 5.59 -4.45 7.35
N LEU A 197 6.19 -3.58 8.18
CA LEU A 197 7.26 -2.70 7.76
C LEU A 197 8.53 -3.47 7.37
N ASN A 198 8.88 -4.52 8.12
CA ASN A 198 10.07 -5.33 7.84
C ASN A 198 9.88 -6.23 6.61
N TYR A 199 8.64 -6.62 6.30
CA TYR A 199 8.36 -7.43 5.12
C TYR A 199 8.54 -6.61 3.84
N GLU A 200 8.06 -5.38 3.82
CA GLU A 200 8.21 -4.42 2.73
C GLU A 200 8.03 -3.00 3.27
N GLY A 201 8.81 -2.05 2.81
CA GLY A 201 8.64 -0.65 3.18
C GLY A 201 9.36 -0.18 4.44
N ALA A 202 10.32 -0.94 4.96
CA ALA A 202 11.13 -0.51 6.10
C ALA A 202 11.80 0.85 5.83
N GLY A 203 11.61 1.79 6.75
CA GLY A 203 12.15 3.15 6.65
C GLY A 203 11.29 4.12 5.82
N HIS A 204 10.11 3.70 5.34
CA HIS A 204 9.23 4.58 4.58
C HIS A 204 8.25 5.33 5.50
N THR A 205 7.18 4.72 5.96
CA THR A 205 6.11 5.41 6.71
C THR A 205 5.39 4.46 7.67
N LEU A 206 5.08 4.96 8.87
CA LEU A 206 4.16 4.33 9.83
C LEU A 206 3.18 5.38 10.32
N ARG A 207 1.91 5.03 10.52
CA ARG A 207 0.88 5.91 11.04
C ARG A 207 0.25 5.35 12.31
N ASP A 208 0.30 6.13 13.38
CA ASP A 208 -0.47 5.90 14.60
C ASP A 208 -1.70 6.83 14.62
N ARG A 209 -2.87 6.24 14.83
CA ARG A 209 -4.16 6.94 14.91
C ARG A 209 -4.70 6.97 16.33
N LYS A 210 -3.82 7.18 17.29
CA LYS A 210 -4.19 7.29 18.70
C LYS A 210 -4.88 8.61 19.01
N SER A 211 -4.37 9.69 18.46
CA SER A 211 -4.90 11.01 18.69
C SER A 211 -5.16 11.76 17.39
N VAL A 212 -6.28 12.44 17.36
CA VAL A 212 -6.55 13.46 16.33
C VAL A 212 -5.78 14.72 16.77
N VAL A 213 -4.63 14.94 16.18
CA VAL A 213 -4.00 16.26 16.22
C VAL A 213 -4.28 16.95 14.90
#